data_cb7ac3d882eeab47956fab3640108b9e
#
_entry.id   cb7ac3d882eeab47956fab3640108b9e
#
_cell.length_a   1.000
_cell.length_b   1.000
_cell.length_c   1.000
_cell.angle_alpha   90.00
_cell.angle_beta   90.00
_cell.angle_gamma   90.00
#
_symmetry.space_group_name_H-M   'P 1'
#
loop_
_entity.id
_entity.type
_entity.pdbx_description
1 polymer ?
#
loop_
_entity_poly.entity_id
_entity_poly.type
_entity_poly.pdbx_seq_one_letter_code
_entity_poly.pdbx_strand_id
1 'polypeptide(L)'
;MNIIEIKNVSYVYSKGTPFQKIALDNVSLAFRKGKITGLIGHTGSGKSTLVNLLNGLYKPTEGCVYLDGKDIWEKPKEIGKIRYRVGLVMQYPEYQLFDETVRADIGFAPRNQGLSPEEVEQRVMEAARFVGISDDILDKSPFELSGGQKRRVAIAGIIAMRPDVLVLDEPAAGLDPRGRKEILGGLAAYVKERDASIILVSHSMEDMAYYCDDVVVMNNSKVYRTGTVEEIFSDADAMSAVGLDVPVVAKIASSLRKAGIDIDGKLYTVDGVKEAILKYIEEAKT
;
A
#
# COMPACT_ATOMS: atom_id res chain seq x y z
N MET A 1 -3.90 13.34 12.38
CA MET A 1 -4.56 14.02 11.26
C MET A 1 -4.75 13.03 10.12
N ASN A 2 -5.91 13.02 9.46
CA ASN A 2 -6.18 12.15 8.33
C ASN A 2 -5.80 12.84 7.03
N ILE A 3 -5.19 12.11 6.10
CA ILE A 3 -4.86 12.60 4.76
C ILE A 3 -5.98 12.26 3.77
N ILE A 4 -6.56 11.07 3.87
CA ILE A 4 -7.74 10.67 3.09
C ILE A 4 -8.84 10.25 4.05
N GLU A 5 -10.07 10.69 3.76
CA GLU A 5 -11.29 10.24 4.43
C GLU A 5 -12.33 9.78 3.41
N ILE A 6 -12.98 8.69 3.70
CA ILE A 6 -14.06 8.10 2.91
C ILE A 6 -15.31 8.12 3.77
N LYS A 7 -16.40 8.71 3.25
CA LYS A 7 -17.66 8.85 4.00
C LYS A 7 -18.82 8.25 3.22
N ASN A 8 -19.37 7.17 3.76
CA ASN A 8 -20.55 6.46 3.26
C ASN A 8 -20.47 6.11 1.77
N VAL A 9 -19.26 5.68 1.31
CA VAL A 9 -19.01 5.41 -0.09
C VAL A 9 -19.57 4.06 -0.49
N SER A 10 -20.41 4.07 -1.53
CA SER A 10 -20.83 2.88 -2.26
C SER A 10 -20.38 2.95 -3.71
N TYR A 11 -20.05 1.80 -4.28
CA TYR A 11 -19.74 1.69 -5.70
C TYR A 11 -20.38 0.45 -6.32
N VAL A 12 -21.11 0.69 -7.40
CA VAL A 12 -21.88 -0.35 -8.09
C VAL A 12 -21.44 -0.40 -9.55
N TYR A 13 -20.83 -1.53 -9.96
CA TYR A 13 -20.55 -1.78 -11.38
C TYR A 13 -21.83 -2.04 -12.15
N SER A 14 -21.92 -1.54 -13.38
CA SER A 14 -23.04 -1.77 -14.30
C SER A 14 -24.41 -1.49 -13.67
N LYS A 15 -24.51 -0.38 -12.89
CA LYS A 15 -25.74 0.01 -12.19
C LYS A 15 -26.94 0.07 -13.15
N GLY A 16 -28.06 -0.56 -12.75
CA GLY A 16 -29.29 -0.60 -13.55
C GLY A 16 -29.30 -1.63 -14.67
N THR A 17 -28.33 -2.52 -14.74
CA THR A 17 -28.30 -3.65 -15.69
C THR A 17 -28.42 -5.00 -14.97
N PRO A 18 -28.75 -6.10 -15.70
CA PRO A 18 -28.74 -7.46 -15.12
C PRO A 18 -27.38 -7.91 -14.58
N PHE A 19 -26.29 -7.24 -14.97
CA PHE A 19 -24.90 -7.52 -14.53
C PHE A 19 -24.45 -6.62 -13.39
N GLN A 20 -25.38 -5.96 -12.71
CA GLN A 20 -25.09 -5.10 -11.59
C GLN A 20 -24.37 -5.86 -10.47
N LYS A 21 -23.23 -5.29 -9.98
CA LYS A 21 -22.46 -5.85 -8.87
C LYS A 21 -22.05 -4.75 -7.89
N ILE A 22 -22.44 -4.90 -6.64
CA ILE A 22 -21.99 -4.03 -5.55
C ILE A 22 -20.55 -4.40 -5.22
N ALA A 23 -19.62 -3.46 -5.38
CA ALA A 23 -18.20 -3.64 -5.06
C ALA A 23 -17.81 -2.98 -3.74
N LEU A 24 -18.49 -1.89 -3.38
CA LEU A 24 -18.39 -1.27 -2.05
C LEU A 24 -19.81 -0.93 -1.58
N ASP A 25 -20.08 -1.18 -0.31
CA ASP A 25 -21.37 -0.98 0.34
C ASP A 25 -21.20 -0.15 1.61
N ASN A 26 -21.54 1.13 1.52
CA ASN A 26 -21.53 2.10 2.62
C ASN A 26 -20.22 2.12 3.42
N VAL A 27 -19.09 2.21 2.73
CA VAL A 27 -17.75 2.20 3.32
C VAL A 27 -17.42 3.57 3.90
N SER A 28 -17.03 3.60 5.17
CA SER A 28 -16.47 4.80 5.85
C SER A 28 -15.18 4.41 6.54
N LEU A 29 -14.08 5.11 6.23
CA LEU A 29 -12.77 4.90 6.82
C LEU A 29 -11.87 6.12 6.62
N ALA A 30 -10.76 6.18 7.35
CA ALA A 30 -9.76 7.23 7.24
C ALA A 30 -8.35 6.68 7.23
N PHE A 31 -7.47 7.32 6.45
CA PHE A 31 -6.05 7.00 6.39
C PHE A 31 -5.25 8.13 7.05
N ARG A 32 -4.38 7.78 7.98
CA ARG A 32 -3.58 8.73 8.75
C ARG A 32 -2.42 9.27 7.91
N LYS A 33 -2.15 10.58 8.04
CA LYS A 33 -1.00 11.23 7.40
C LYS A 33 0.33 10.69 7.95
N GLY A 34 1.33 10.52 7.07
CA GLY A 34 2.67 10.07 7.43
C GLY A 34 2.75 8.62 7.92
N LYS A 35 1.75 7.80 7.57
CA LYS A 35 1.63 6.40 7.99
C LYS A 35 1.55 5.45 6.81
N ILE A 36 1.97 4.21 7.04
CA ILE A 36 1.77 3.10 6.12
C ILE A 36 0.56 2.32 6.60
N THR A 37 -0.52 2.31 5.82
CA THR A 37 -1.73 1.55 6.11
C THR A 37 -1.83 0.35 5.18
N GLY A 38 -1.87 -0.84 5.74
CA GLY A 38 -2.15 -2.08 5.01
C GLY A 38 -3.63 -2.20 4.69
N LEU A 39 -3.96 -2.58 3.46
CA LEU A 39 -5.32 -2.89 3.03
C LEU A 39 -5.40 -4.37 2.65
N ILE A 40 -6.06 -5.17 3.49
CA ILE A 40 -6.15 -6.62 3.35
C ILE A 40 -7.61 -7.08 3.18
N GLY A 41 -7.79 -8.30 2.70
CA GLY A 41 -9.10 -8.91 2.46
C GLY A 41 -9.00 -9.96 1.35
N HIS A 42 -9.95 -10.87 1.28
CA HIS A 42 -9.97 -11.89 0.23
C HIS A 42 -10.22 -11.27 -1.16
N THR A 43 -9.98 -12.05 -2.22
CA THR A 43 -10.29 -11.63 -3.59
C THR A 43 -11.78 -11.32 -3.72
N GLY A 44 -12.09 -10.19 -4.35
CA GLY A 44 -13.47 -9.72 -4.50
C GLY A 44 -14.05 -8.97 -3.30
N SER A 45 -13.28 -8.72 -2.22
CA SER A 45 -13.75 -7.95 -1.06
C SER A 45 -13.91 -6.44 -1.31
N GLY A 46 -13.49 -5.93 -2.48
CA GLY A 46 -13.63 -4.52 -2.86
C GLY A 46 -12.33 -3.69 -2.82
N LYS A 47 -11.19 -4.26 -2.45
CA LYS A 47 -9.90 -3.54 -2.32
C LYS A 47 -9.52 -2.76 -3.58
N SER A 48 -9.45 -3.40 -4.74
CA SER A 48 -9.04 -2.73 -5.99
C SER A 48 -10.04 -1.65 -6.41
N THR A 49 -11.33 -1.83 -6.12
CA THR A 49 -12.33 -0.77 -6.35
C THR A 49 -12.08 0.42 -5.42
N LEU A 50 -11.81 0.17 -4.14
CA LEU A 50 -11.48 1.19 -3.18
C LEU A 50 -10.25 1.99 -3.61
N VAL A 51 -9.17 1.30 -3.98
CA VAL A 51 -7.92 1.89 -4.49
C VAL A 51 -8.17 2.84 -5.67
N ASN A 52 -8.99 2.42 -6.65
CA ASN A 52 -9.33 3.25 -7.80
C ASN A 52 -10.19 4.48 -7.46
N LEU A 53 -10.99 4.40 -6.40
CA LEU A 53 -11.75 5.54 -5.89
C LEU A 53 -10.86 6.58 -5.21
N LEU A 54 -9.82 6.13 -4.48
CA LEU A 54 -8.88 7.04 -3.80
C LEU A 54 -8.10 7.93 -4.76
N ASN A 55 -7.73 7.39 -5.93
CA ASN A 55 -6.99 8.11 -6.98
C ASN A 55 -7.92 8.91 -7.92
N GLY A 56 -9.25 8.78 -7.76
CA GLY A 56 -10.22 9.41 -8.65
C GLY A 56 -10.28 8.81 -10.06
N LEU A 57 -9.85 7.54 -10.25
CA LEU A 57 -10.13 6.80 -11.48
C LEU A 57 -11.60 6.42 -11.57
N TYR A 58 -12.21 6.09 -10.43
CA TYR A 58 -13.65 5.87 -10.32
C TYR A 58 -14.28 6.99 -9.51
N LYS A 59 -15.51 7.36 -9.89
CA LYS A 59 -16.36 8.25 -9.10
C LYS A 59 -17.29 7.38 -8.25
N PRO A 60 -17.43 7.66 -6.93
CA PRO A 60 -18.38 6.93 -6.10
C PRO A 60 -19.81 6.97 -6.68
N THR A 61 -20.57 5.89 -6.52
CA THR A 61 -22.00 5.89 -6.83
C THR A 61 -22.78 6.68 -5.78
N GLU A 62 -22.31 6.62 -4.53
CA GLU A 62 -22.84 7.35 -3.38
C GLU A 62 -21.68 7.66 -2.41
N GLY A 63 -21.86 8.70 -1.58
CA GLY A 63 -20.84 9.14 -0.62
C GLY A 63 -19.74 9.97 -1.26
N CYS A 64 -18.70 10.30 -0.47
CA CYS A 64 -17.62 11.21 -0.87
C CYS A 64 -16.25 10.67 -0.42
N VAL A 65 -15.22 11.00 -1.21
CA VAL A 65 -13.80 10.79 -0.88
C VAL A 65 -13.16 12.16 -0.71
N TYR A 66 -12.49 12.35 0.43
CA TYR A 66 -11.84 13.61 0.78
C TYR A 66 -10.32 13.43 0.80
N LEU A 67 -9.59 14.38 0.25
CA LEU A 67 -8.14 14.54 0.38
C LEU A 67 -7.86 15.85 1.09
N ASP A 68 -7.19 15.84 2.23
CA ASP A 68 -6.99 17.01 3.09
C ASP A 68 -8.29 17.75 3.40
N GLY A 69 -9.38 17.02 3.69
CA GLY A 69 -10.68 17.56 4.02
C GLY A 69 -11.49 18.14 2.84
N LYS A 70 -10.97 18.06 1.59
CA LYS A 70 -11.65 18.53 0.38
C LYS A 70 -12.16 17.35 -0.43
N ASP A 71 -13.42 17.39 -0.87
CA ASP A 71 -13.97 16.37 -1.76
C ASP A 71 -13.20 16.38 -3.09
N ILE A 72 -12.63 15.23 -3.47
CA ILE A 72 -11.85 15.11 -4.71
C ILE A 72 -12.70 15.30 -5.97
N TRP A 73 -14.01 15.14 -5.87
CA TRP A 73 -14.97 15.32 -6.95
C TRP A 73 -15.73 16.65 -6.94
N GLU A 74 -15.40 17.56 -6.01
CA GLU A 74 -15.99 18.92 -5.98
C GLU A 74 -15.86 19.64 -7.32
N LYS A 75 -14.67 19.45 -7.99
CA LYS A 75 -14.38 19.99 -9.32
C LYS A 75 -13.96 18.88 -10.28
N PRO A 76 -14.90 18.17 -10.93
CA PRO A 76 -14.59 17.01 -11.76
C PRO A 76 -13.57 17.25 -12.89
N LYS A 77 -13.52 18.48 -13.43
CA LYS A 77 -12.55 18.87 -14.47
C LYS A 77 -11.10 18.93 -13.95
N GLU A 78 -10.91 19.06 -12.64
CA GLU A 78 -9.61 19.13 -11.99
C GLU A 78 -9.14 17.81 -11.40
N ILE A 79 -9.89 16.70 -11.61
CA ILE A 79 -9.56 15.38 -11.06
C ILE A 79 -8.14 14.90 -11.44
N GLY A 80 -7.61 15.35 -12.58
CA GLY A 80 -6.22 15.09 -12.98
C GLY A 80 -5.18 15.58 -11.96
N LYS A 81 -5.46 16.69 -11.26
CA LYS A 81 -4.57 17.23 -10.23
C LYS A 81 -4.53 16.33 -8.99
N ILE A 82 -5.63 15.63 -8.70
CA ILE A 82 -5.71 14.68 -7.58
C ILE A 82 -4.78 13.49 -7.84
N ARG A 83 -4.66 13.03 -9.09
CA ARG A 83 -3.80 11.90 -9.47
C ARG A 83 -2.32 12.18 -9.28
N TYR A 84 -1.89 13.43 -9.31
CA TYR A 84 -0.52 13.81 -8.93
C TYR A 84 -0.30 13.80 -7.42
N ARG A 85 -1.36 14.03 -6.63
CA ARG A 85 -1.30 14.02 -5.17
C ARG A 85 -1.53 12.62 -4.58
N VAL A 86 -2.33 11.79 -5.26
CA VAL A 86 -2.58 10.40 -4.91
C VAL A 86 -2.04 9.53 -6.03
N GLY A 87 -0.78 9.14 -5.94
CA GLY A 87 -0.12 8.25 -6.89
C GLY A 87 -0.64 6.81 -6.74
N LEU A 88 -0.92 6.16 -7.86
CA LEU A 88 -1.42 4.77 -7.88
C LEU A 88 -0.48 3.88 -8.69
N VAL A 89 0.09 2.88 -8.02
CA VAL A 89 0.80 1.76 -8.63
C VAL A 89 -0.18 0.58 -8.71
N MET A 90 -0.59 0.24 -9.92
CA MET A 90 -1.50 -0.89 -10.17
C MET A 90 -0.77 -2.23 -10.09
N GLN A 91 -1.53 -3.31 -10.00
CA GLN A 91 -1.00 -4.66 -10.13
C GLN A 91 -0.32 -4.84 -11.50
N TYR A 92 0.88 -5.45 -11.52
CA TYR A 92 1.74 -5.59 -12.72
C TYR A 92 2.10 -4.25 -13.38
N PRO A 93 2.68 -3.29 -12.65
CA PRO A 93 2.94 -1.95 -13.16
C PRO A 93 3.98 -1.94 -14.29
N GLU A 94 4.79 -3.01 -14.43
CA GLU A 94 5.76 -3.22 -15.50
C GLU A 94 5.16 -3.24 -16.91
N TYR A 95 3.87 -3.49 -17.06
CA TYR A 95 3.18 -3.40 -18.35
C TYR A 95 2.81 -1.97 -18.77
N GLN A 96 3.05 -0.99 -17.90
CA GLN A 96 2.75 0.41 -18.16
C GLN A 96 3.94 1.19 -18.71
N LEU A 97 5.13 0.56 -18.83
CA LEU A 97 6.33 1.18 -19.38
C LEU A 97 6.20 1.31 -20.89
N PHE A 98 6.53 2.49 -21.43
CA PHE A 98 6.31 2.79 -22.84
C PHE A 98 7.37 3.71 -23.48
N ASP A 99 8.23 4.37 -22.69
CA ASP A 99 9.20 5.35 -23.19
C ASP A 99 10.49 4.63 -23.70
N GLU A 100 11.33 5.35 -24.42
CA GLU A 100 12.55 4.81 -25.02
C GLU A 100 13.62 4.45 -24.00
N THR A 101 13.71 5.21 -22.91
CA THR A 101 14.68 4.99 -21.83
C THR A 101 14.00 4.98 -20.46
N VAL A 102 14.64 4.29 -19.51
CA VAL A 102 14.21 4.28 -18.09
C VAL A 102 14.10 5.70 -17.53
N ARG A 103 15.09 6.55 -17.83
CA ARG A 103 15.11 7.97 -17.42
C ARG A 103 13.90 8.72 -17.98
N ALA A 104 13.59 8.51 -19.23
CA ALA A 104 12.45 9.15 -19.87
C ALA A 104 11.13 8.65 -19.28
N ASP A 105 10.99 7.35 -19.03
CA ASP A 105 9.80 6.76 -18.43
C ASP A 105 9.54 7.29 -17.03
N ILE A 106 10.54 7.27 -16.13
CA ILE A 106 10.45 7.83 -14.78
C ILE A 106 10.13 9.34 -14.81
N GLY A 107 10.75 10.09 -15.75
CA GLY A 107 10.59 11.52 -15.90
C GLY A 107 9.27 11.94 -16.57
N PHE A 108 8.48 11.02 -17.09
CA PHE A 108 7.26 11.33 -17.84
C PHE A 108 6.25 12.16 -17.04
N ALA A 109 5.90 11.70 -15.85
CA ALA A 109 4.93 12.40 -15.02
C ALA A 109 5.44 13.76 -14.49
N PRO A 110 6.69 13.91 -14.00
CA PRO A 110 7.29 15.21 -13.69
C PRO A 110 7.28 16.19 -14.84
N ARG A 111 7.59 15.75 -16.07
CA ARG A 111 7.47 16.62 -17.26
C ARG A 111 6.04 17.12 -17.49
N ASN A 112 5.05 16.24 -17.31
CA ASN A 112 3.64 16.59 -17.43
C ASN A 112 3.14 17.51 -16.31
N GLN A 113 3.84 17.55 -15.16
CA GLN A 113 3.62 18.55 -14.11
C GLN A 113 4.16 19.94 -14.48
N GLY A 114 4.88 20.09 -15.60
CA GLY A 114 5.45 21.34 -16.08
C GLY A 114 6.73 21.75 -15.37
N LEU A 115 7.48 20.79 -14.80
CA LEU A 115 8.75 21.05 -14.11
C LEU A 115 9.88 21.32 -15.13
N SER A 116 10.89 22.08 -14.69
CA SER A 116 12.10 22.31 -15.48
C SER A 116 12.88 21.00 -15.73
N PRO A 117 13.70 20.93 -16.80
CA PRO A 117 14.53 19.75 -17.04
C PRO A 117 15.41 19.34 -15.86
N GLU A 118 15.94 20.31 -15.15
CA GLU A 118 16.79 20.10 -13.97
C GLU A 118 15.99 19.49 -12.80
N GLU A 119 14.77 19.99 -12.56
CA GLU A 119 13.87 19.45 -11.55
C GLU A 119 13.40 18.04 -11.91
N VAL A 120 13.12 17.78 -13.21
CA VAL A 120 12.76 16.44 -13.69
C VAL A 120 13.89 15.46 -13.41
N GLU A 121 15.14 15.82 -13.77
CA GLU A 121 16.31 14.97 -13.54
C GLU A 121 16.53 14.69 -12.05
N GLN A 122 16.42 15.71 -11.20
CA GLN A 122 16.49 15.53 -9.75
C GLN A 122 15.45 14.53 -9.25
N ARG A 123 14.21 14.61 -9.73
CA ARG A 123 13.13 13.70 -9.36
C ARG A 123 13.35 12.28 -9.84
N VAL A 124 13.91 12.12 -11.05
CA VAL A 124 14.29 10.81 -11.62
C VAL A 124 15.33 10.14 -10.73
N MET A 125 16.43 10.84 -10.41
CA MET A 125 17.52 10.30 -9.59
C MET A 125 17.04 9.94 -8.18
N GLU A 126 16.24 10.80 -7.58
CA GLU A 126 15.67 10.54 -6.26
C GLU A 126 14.73 9.31 -6.27
N ALA A 127 13.82 9.21 -7.23
CA ALA A 127 12.89 8.10 -7.35
C ALA A 127 13.64 6.78 -7.61
N ALA A 128 14.66 6.79 -8.49
CA ALA A 128 15.51 5.65 -8.76
C ALA A 128 16.20 5.12 -7.49
N ARG A 129 16.70 6.03 -6.64
CA ARG A 129 17.32 5.69 -5.35
C ARG A 129 16.34 4.95 -4.42
N PHE A 130 15.11 5.42 -4.28
CA PHE A 130 14.13 4.79 -3.38
C PHE A 130 13.76 3.36 -3.76
N VAL A 131 13.80 3.04 -5.05
CA VAL A 131 13.47 1.69 -5.53
C VAL A 131 14.71 0.84 -5.86
N GLY A 132 15.91 1.35 -5.60
CA GLY A 132 17.17 0.63 -5.82
C GLY A 132 17.49 0.41 -7.30
N ILE A 133 17.22 1.40 -8.16
CA ILE A 133 17.67 1.46 -9.55
C ILE A 133 19.04 2.11 -9.58
N SER A 134 20.01 1.46 -10.23
CA SER A 134 21.35 1.98 -10.45
C SER A 134 21.43 2.90 -11.67
N ASP A 135 22.35 3.85 -11.64
CA ASP A 135 22.47 4.88 -12.68
C ASP A 135 22.78 4.29 -14.07
N ASP A 136 23.51 3.16 -14.12
CA ASP A 136 23.93 2.50 -15.36
C ASP A 136 22.76 1.94 -16.20
N ILE A 137 21.56 1.84 -15.62
CA ILE A 137 20.39 1.38 -16.36
C ILE A 137 19.42 2.51 -16.75
N LEU A 138 19.64 3.74 -16.29
CA LEU A 138 18.74 4.87 -16.57
C LEU A 138 18.64 5.21 -18.06
N ASP A 139 19.72 5.00 -18.81
CA ASP A 139 19.77 5.29 -20.25
C ASP A 139 19.48 4.06 -21.13
N LYS A 140 19.20 2.89 -20.49
CA LYS A 140 18.77 1.68 -21.21
C LYS A 140 17.27 1.73 -21.52
N SER A 141 16.87 0.92 -22.53
CA SER A 141 15.45 0.71 -22.80
C SER A 141 14.79 -0.06 -21.66
N PRO A 142 13.59 0.34 -21.18
CA PRO A 142 12.85 -0.43 -20.21
C PRO A 142 12.57 -1.87 -20.66
N PHE A 143 12.50 -2.09 -21.99
CA PHE A 143 12.18 -3.41 -22.55
C PHE A 143 13.34 -4.42 -22.43
N GLU A 144 14.57 -3.95 -22.23
CA GLU A 144 15.76 -4.79 -22.02
C GLU A 144 15.92 -5.26 -20.56
N LEU A 145 15.10 -4.72 -19.64
CA LEU A 145 15.20 -5.00 -18.21
C LEU A 145 14.52 -6.30 -17.81
N SER A 146 15.00 -6.89 -16.72
CA SER A 146 14.28 -7.98 -16.05
C SER A 146 12.92 -7.52 -15.51
N GLY A 147 11.99 -8.46 -15.28
CA GLY A 147 10.66 -8.13 -14.74
C GLY A 147 10.71 -7.36 -13.42
N GLY A 148 11.62 -7.73 -12.52
CA GLY A 148 11.82 -7.01 -11.26
C GLY A 148 12.36 -5.59 -11.44
N GLN A 149 13.28 -5.37 -12.38
CA GLN A 149 13.78 -4.05 -12.74
C GLN A 149 12.67 -3.19 -13.39
N LYS A 150 11.91 -3.74 -14.33
CA LYS A 150 10.75 -3.06 -14.93
C LYS A 150 9.75 -2.58 -13.87
N ARG A 151 9.43 -3.44 -12.90
CA ARG A 151 8.54 -3.09 -11.78
C ARG A 151 9.08 -1.93 -10.95
N ARG A 152 10.38 -1.93 -10.64
CA ARG A 152 11.03 -0.81 -9.95
C ARG A 152 10.94 0.49 -10.74
N VAL A 153 11.16 0.44 -12.06
CA VAL A 153 11.02 1.61 -12.94
C VAL A 153 9.61 2.16 -12.89
N ALA A 154 8.59 1.32 -13.02
CA ALA A 154 7.20 1.74 -12.96
C ALA A 154 6.81 2.37 -11.61
N ILE A 155 7.28 1.80 -10.49
CA ILE A 155 7.09 2.38 -9.16
C ILE A 155 7.83 3.73 -9.06
N ALA A 156 9.06 3.83 -9.57
CA ALA A 156 9.83 5.08 -9.59
C ALA A 156 9.10 6.19 -10.37
N GLY A 157 8.47 5.88 -11.50
CA GLY A 157 7.67 6.84 -12.27
C GLY A 157 6.54 7.48 -11.46
N ILE A 158 5.91 6.72 -10.56
CA ILE A 158 4.89 7.25 -9.66
C ILE A 158 5.52 8.04 -8.50
N ILE A 159 6.61 7.54 -7.89
CA ILE A 159 7.34 8.25 -6.82
C ILE A 159 7.88 9.61 -7.31
N ALA A 160 8.32 9.69 -8.56
CA ALA A 160 8.86 10.91 -9.17
C ALA A 160 7.84 12.08 -9.20
N MET A 161 6.54 11.79 -9.17
CA MET A 161 5.50 12.83 -9.00
C MET A 161 5.55 13.50 -7.63
N ARG A 162 6.21 12.87 -6.63
CA ARG A 162 6.19 13.24 -5.21
C ARG A 162 4.76 13.34 -4.68
N PRO A 163 3.97 12.27 -4.76
CA PRO A 163 2.59 12.30 -4.26
C PRO A 163 2.53 12.42 -2.74
N ASP A 164 1.45 13.05 -2.23
CA ASP A 164 1.16 13.10 -0.78
C ASP A 164 0.76 11.71 -0.25
N VAL A 165 0.08 10.93 -1.10
CA VAL A 165 -0.34 9.56 -0.81
C VAL A 165 0.09 8.65 -1.96
N LEU A 166 0.78 7.57 -1.63
CA LEU A 166 1.17 6.53 -2.58
C LEU A 166 0.33 5.27 -2.31
N VAL A 167 -0.48 4.89 -3.27
CA VAL A 167 -1.30 3.67 -3.22
C VAL A 167 -0.63 2.61 -4.08
N LEU A 168 -0.36 1.43 -3.50
CA LEU A 168 0.34 0.34 -4.19
C LEU A 168 -0.47 -0.94 -4.08
N ASP A 169 -0.84 -1.48 -5.24
CA ASP A 169 -1.55 -2.76 -5.33
C ASP A 169 -0.54 -3.87 -5.68
N GLU A 170 -0.19 -4.70 -4.68
CA GLU A 170 0.76 -5.83 -4.78
C GLU A 170 2.15 -5.44 -5.34
N PRO A 171 2.85 -4.42 -4.81
CA PRO A 171 4.09 -3.92 -5.42
C PRO A 171 5.23 -4.93 -5.39
N ALA A 172 5.21 -5.89 -4.48
CA ALA A 172 6.27 -6.88 -4.28
C ALA A 172 5.88 -8.29 -4.79
N ALA A 173 4.71 -8.46 -5.44
CA ALA A 173 4.28 -9.75 -5.95
C ALA A 173 5.24 -10.28 -7.03
N GLY A 174 5.61 -11.56 -6.94
CA GLY A 174 6.50 -12.21 -7.91
C GLY A 174 7.98 -11.81 -7.83
N LEU A 175 8.37 -10.99 -6.87
CA LEU A 175 9.77 -10.70 -6.59
C LEU A 175 10.40 -11.76 -5.67
N ASP A 176 11.71 -11.95 -5.80
CA ASP A 176 12.48 -12.72 -4.85
C ASP A 176 12.52 -12.04 -3.47
N PRO A 177 12.92 -12.73 -2.40
CA PRO A 177 12.93 -12.16 -1.05
C PRO A 177 13.79 -10.89 -0.91
N ARG A 178 14.90 -10.81 -1.66
CA ARG A 178 15.78 -9.65 -1.65
C ARG A 178 15.11 -8.44 -2.31
N GLY A 179 14.60 -8.62 -3.52
CA GLY A 179 13.89 -7.58 -4.27
C GLY A 179 12.67 -7.05 -3.54
N ARG A 180 11.92 -7.95 -2.87
CA ARG A 180 10.80 -7.60 -2.01
C ARG A 180 11.22 -6.68 -0.84
N LYS A 181 12.27 -7.07 -0.11
CA LYS A 181 12.81 -6.28 1.00
C LYS A 181 13.33 -4.93 0.54
N GLU A 182 14.01 -4.86 -0.60
CA GLU A 182 14.53 -3.62 -1.16
C GLU A 182 13.41 -2.64 -1.53
N ILE A 183 12.36 -3.11 -2.22
CA ILE A 183 11.20 -2.24 -2.58
C ILE A 183 10.47 -1.77 -1.33
N LEU A 184 10.04 -2.68 -0.46
CA LEU A 184 9.25 -2.30 0.72
C LEU A 184 10.05 -1.45 1.70
N GLY A 185 11.35 -1.73 1.86
CA GLY A 185 12.27 -0.90 2.64
C GLY A 185 12.45 0.50 2.06
N GLY A 186 12.58 0.61 0.73
CA GLY A 186 12.64 1.89 0.03
C GLY A 186 11.36 2.72 0.19
N LEU A 187 10.20 2.07 0.12
CA LEU A 187 8.90 2.71 0.38
C LEU A 187 8.78 3.21 1.82
N ALA A 188 9.24 2.43 2.80
CA ALA A 188 9.27 2.86 4.20
C ALA A 188 10.23 4.05 4.42
N ALA A 189 11.36 4.09 3.72
CA ALA A 189 12.27 5.23 3.72
C ALA A 189 11.61 6.48 3.08
N TYR A 190 10.91 6.30 1.97
CA TYR A 190 10.17 7.37 1.28
C TYR A 190 9.18 8.07 2.20
N VAL A 191 8.37 7.31 2.97
CA VAL A 191 7.43 7.88 3.96
C VAL A 191 8.15 8.78 4.95
N LYS A 192 9.28 8.30 5.53
CA LYS A 192 10.03 9.04 6.55
C LYS A 192 10.71 10.30 5.99
N GLU A 193 11.25 10.22 4.78
CA GLU A 193 12.00 11.34 4.17
C GLU A 193 11.08 12.41 3.57
N ARG A 194 9.85 12.04 3.15
CA ARG A 194 8.94 12.92 2.42
C ARG A 194 7.66 13.28 3.17
N ASP A 195 7.46 12.79 4.40
CA ASP A 195 6.19 12.92 5.14
C ASP A 195 4.97 12.48 4.30
N ALA A 196 5.21 11.52 3.38
CA ALA A 196 4.18 10.95 2.54
C ALA A 196 3.39 9.88 3.31
N SER A 197 2.24 9.49 2.80
CA SER A 197 1.46 8.39 3.33
C SER A 197 1.42 7.25 2.34
N ILE A 198 1.36 6.00 2.80
CA ILE A 198 1.25 4.84 1.92
C ILE A 198 -0.01 4.04 2.27
N ILE A 199 -0.70 3.60 1.21
CA ILE A 199 -1.74 2.58 1.30
C ILE A 199 -1.21 1.37 0.53
N LEU A 200 -0.89 0.31 1.27
CA LEU A 200 -0.28 -0.91 0.75
C LEU A 200 -1.30 -2.04 0.68
N VAL A 201 -1.64 -2.49 -0.51
CA VAL A 201 -2.43 -3.72 -0.70
C VAL A 201 -1.45 -4.88 -0.86
N SER A 202 -1.58 -5.92 -0.04
CA SER A 202 -0.83 -7.16 -0.20
C SER A 202 -1.55 -8.36 0.43
N HIS A 203 -1.25 -9.54 -0.06
CA HIS A 203 -1.68 -10.82 0.51
C HIS A 203 -0.69 -11.38 1.54
N SER A 204 0.47 -10.74 1.73
CA SER A 204 1.46 -11.15 2.72
C SER A 204 1.18 -10.51 4.07
N MET A 205 0.74 -11.31 5.02
CA MET A 205 0.52 -10.85 6.39
C MET A 205 1.83 -10.49 7.09
N GLU A 206 2.94 -11.15 6.72
CA GLU A 206 4.27 -10.84 7.21
C GLU A 206 4.73 -9.43 6.79
N ASP A 207 4.50 -9.04 5.53
CA ASP A 207 4.82 -7.68 5.07
C ASP A 207 3.95 -6.64 5.78
N MET A 208 2.64 -6.92 5.91
CA MET A 208 1.73 -6.04 6.65
C MET A 208 2.19 -5.84 8.09
N ALA A 209 2.59 -6.93 8.76
CA ALA A 209 3.07 -6.90 10.13
C ALA A 209 4.38 -6.13 10.29
N TYR A 210 5.26 -6.18 9.29
CA TYR A 210 6.59 -5.58 9.37
C TYR A 210 6.63 -4.12 8.94
N TYR A 211 5.87 -3.74 7.90
CA TYR A 211 5.97 -2.43 7.27
C TYR A 211 4.83 -1.48 7.61
N CYS A 212 3.66 -1.98 8.00
CA CYS A 212 2.50 -1.12 8.24
C CYS A 212 2.41 -0.62 9.69
N ASP A 213 1.81 0.54 9.86
CA ASP A 213 1.40 1.09 11.16
C ASP A 213 -0.03 0.66 11.50
N ASP A 214 -0.91 0.75 10.49
CA ASP A 214 -2.34 0.44 10.59
C ASP A 214 -2.74 -0.61 9.56
N VAL A 215 -3.85 -1.30 9.81
CA VAL A 215 -4.44 -2.25 8.89
C VAL A 215 -5.94 -2.00 8.76
N VAL A 216 -6.42 -2.01 7.51
CA VAL A 216 -7.83 -2.03 7.14
C VAL A 216 -8.16 -3.40 6.58
N VAL A 217 -9.13 -4.06 7.17
CA VAL A 217 -9.63 -5.38 6.75
C VAL A 217 -10.93 -5.20 6.00
N MET A 218 -10.94 -5.60 4.71
CA MET A 218 -12.13 -5.59 3.86
C MET A 218 -12.74 -6.99 3.78
N ASN A 219 -14.05 -7.08 3.96
CA ASN A 219 -14.81 -8.31 3.76
C ASN A 219 -16.17 -8.00 3.13
N ASN A 220 -16.58 -8.77 2.12
CA ASN A 220 -17.90 -8.66 1.48
C ASN A 220 -18.30 -7.22 1.15
N SER A 221 -17.42 -6.49 0.44
CA SER A 221 -17.64 -5.10 0.00
C SER A 221 -17.74 -4.06 1.13
N LYS A 222 -17.40 -4.41 2.36
CA LYS A 222 -17.44 -3.56 3.55
C LYS A 222 -16.11 -3.53 4.28
N VAL A 223 -15.91 -2.51 5.11
CA VAL A 223 -14.85 -2.53 6.11
C VAL A 223 -15.30 -3.46 7.24
N TYR A 224 -14.54 -4.51 7.47
CA TYR A 224 -14.78 -5.45 8.56
C TYR A 224 -14.17 -4.92 9.87
N ARG A 225 -12.90 -4.49 9.81
CA ARG A 225 -12.16 -3.98 10.97
C ARG A 225 -11.06 -3.02 10.54
N THR A 226 -10.74 -2.05 11.39
CA THR A 226 -9.59 -1.17 11.26
C THR A 226 -8.88 -1.08 12.61
N GLY A 227 -7.57 -0.95 12.61
CA GLY A 227 -6.78 -0.79 13.82
C GLY A 227 -5.29 -0.78 13.52
N THR A 228 -4.48 -0.69 14.57
CA THR A 228 -3.04 -0.90 14.46
C THR A 228 -2.73 -2.34 14.05
N VAL A 229 -1.53 -2.56 13.54
CA VAL A 229 -1.03 -3.91 13.21
C VAL A 229 -1.19 -4.86 14.39
N GLU A 230 -0.88 -4.39 15.61
CA GLU A 230 -1.01 -5.16 16.83
C GLU A 230 -2.45 -5.56 17.13
N GLU A 231 -3.40 -4.60 17.08
CA GLU A 231 -4.83 -4.86 17.32
C GLU A 231 -5.43 -5.85 16.33
N ILE A 232 -4.98 -5.82 15.07
CA ILE A 232 -5.51 -6.71 14.03
C ILE A 232 -4.91 -8.10 14.13
N PHE A 233 -3.58 -8.23 14.25
CA PHE A 233 -2.91 -9.54 14.20
C PHE A 233 -2.83 -10.25 15.56
N SER A 234 -3.19 -9.60 16.68
CA SER A 234 -3.38 -10.28 17.96
C SER A 234 -4.64 -11.15 18.02
N ASP A 235 -5.62 -10.91 17.15
CA ASP A 235 -6.92 -11.59 17.10
C ASP A 235 -7.01 -12.53 15.89
N ALA A 236 -6.27 -13.66 15.99
CA ALA A 236 -6.23 -14.66 14.93
C ALA A 236 -7.60 -15.28 14.64
N ASP A 237 -8.45 -15.40 15.65
CA ASP A 237 -9.77 -16.01 15.52
C ASP A 237 -10.71 -15.09 14.71
N ALA A 238 -10.69 -13.78 14.94
CA ALA A 238 -11.45 -12.81 14.14
C ALA A 238 -10.97 -12.76 12.69
N MET A 239 -9.66 -12.87 12.45
CA MET A 239 -9.12 -12.91 11.08
C MET A 239 -9.53 -14.19 10.36
N SER A 240 -9.46 -15.33 11.04
CA SER A 240 -9.89 -16.62 10.50
C SER A 240 -11.38 -16.66 10.14
N ALA A 241 -12.22 -15.99 10.95
CA ALA A 241 -13.67 -15.90 10.71
C ALA A 241 -14.04 -15.24 9.34
N VAL A 242 -13.15 -14.41 8.82
CA VAL A 242 -13.31 -13.77 7.48
C VAL A 242 -12.41 -14.39 6.41
N GLY A 243 -11.85 -15.58 6.66
CA GLY A 243 -11.02 -16.31 5.71
C GLY A 243 -9.64 -15.68 5.48
N LEU A 244 -9.16 -14.88 6.41
CA LEU A 244 -7.82 -14.30 6.40
C LEU A 244 -6.93 -14.98 7.43
N ASP A 245 -5.65 -14.94 7.17
CA ASP A 245 -4.65 -15.46 8.09
C ASP A 245 -3.97 -14.33 8.89
N VAL A 246 -3.15 -14.70 9.85
CA VAL A 246 -2.24 -13.81 10.57
C VAL A 246 -0.80 -14.28 10.33
N PRO A 247 0.23 -13.45 10.58
CA PRO A 247 1.62 -13.89 10.50
C PRO A 247 1.84 -15.20 11.26
N VAL A 248 2.65 -16.09 10.70
CA VAL A 248 2.93 -17.42 11.31
C VAL A 248 3.42 -17.28 12.75
N VAL A 249 4.26 -16.28 13.01
CA VAL A 249 4.78 -16.02 14.36
C VAL A 249 3.68 -15.59 15.35
N ALA A 250 2.63 -14.91 14.89
CA ALA A 250 1.49 -14.55 15.75
C ALA A 250 0.70 -15.81 16.17
N LYS A 251 0.57 -16.80 15.28
CA LYS A 251 -0.02 -18.10 15.63
C LYS A 251 0.82 -18.84 16.68
N ILE A 252 2.16 -18.83 16.52
CA ILE A 252 3.08 -19.44 17.49
C ILE A 252 2.90 -18.75 18.86
N ALA A 253 2.92 -17.43 18.89
CA ALA A 253 2.72 -16.68 20.13
C ALA A 253 1.36 -16.97 20.80
N SER A 254 0.29 -17.05 20.01
CA SER A 254 -1.03 -17.44 20.50
C SER A 254 -1.04 -18.86 21.08
N SER A 255 -0.35 -19.80 20.42
CA SER A 255 -0.23 -21.19 20.91
C SER A 255 0.56 -21.28 22.21
N LEU A 256 1.65 -20.52 22.35
CA LEU A 256 2.43 -20.43 23.57
C LEU A 256 1.59 -19.88 24.74
N ARG A 257 0.83 -18.82 24.53
CA ARG A 257 -0.09 -18.27 25.53
C ARG A 257 -1.16 -19.28 25.95
N LYS A 258 -1.76 -20.00 24.98
CA LYS A 258 -2.71 -21.09 25.28
C LYS A 258 -2.08 -22.23 26.09
N ALA A 259 -0.77 -22.44 25.95
CA ALA A 259 -0.01 -23.42 26.74
C ALA A 259 0.44 -22.89 28.13
N GLY A 260 0.04 -21.68 28.51
CA GLY A 260 0.36 -21.07 29.80
C GLY A 260 1.72 -20.34 29.83
N ILE A 261 2.34 -20.13 28.67
CA ILE A 261 3.58 -19.36 28.56
C ILE A 261 3.17 -17.91 28.27
N ASP A 262 3.23 -17.07 29.30
CA ASP A 262 2.83 -15.67 29.20
C ASP A 262 3.98 -14.84 28.63
N ILE A 263 3.85 -14.46 27.37
CA ILE A 263 4.82 -13.64 26.63
C ILE A 263 4.16 -12.35 26.15
N ASP A 264 4.89 -11.24 26.29
CA ASP A 264 4.45 -9.90 25.90
C ASP A 264 5.39 -9.25 24.91
N GLY A 265 4.83 -8.34 24.08
CA GLY A 265 5.59 -7.58 23.09
C GLY A 265 4.97 -7.61 21.71
N LYS A 266 5.76 -7.30 20.69
CA LYS A 266 5.34 -7.30 19.28
C LYS A 266 5.21 -8.74 18.75
N LEU A 267 4.19 -9.45 19.16
CA LEU A 267 3.99 -10.88 18.90
C LEU A 267 3.55 -11.21 17.47
N TYR A 268 3.59 -10.25 16.58
CA TYR A 268 3.26 -10.37 15.16
C TYR A 268 4.50 -10.27 14.24
N THR A 269 5.72 -10.09 14.80
CA THR A 269 7.00 -10.10 14.08
C THR A 269 7.93 -11.18 14.63
N VAL A 270 8.83 -11.70 13.78
CA VAL A 270 9.81 -12.72 14.17
C VAL A 270 10.71 -12.23 15.30
N ASP A 271 11.24 -11.01 15.17
CA ASP A 271 12.12 -10.43 16.19
C ASP A 271 11.38 -10.20 17.50
N GLY A 272 10.14 -9.68 17.45
CA GLY A 272 9.34 -9.45 18.64
C GLY A 272 9.00 -10.74 19.40
N VAL A 273 8.62 -11.81 18.69
CA VAL A 273 8.35 -13.12 19.34
C VAL A 273 9.63 -13.72 19.92
N LYS A 274 10.76 -13.59 19.20
CA LYS A 274 12.06 -14.04 19.72
C LYS A 274 12.45 -13.33 21.00
N GLU A 275 12.36 -11.99 21.02
CA GLU A 275 12.66 -11.19 22.22
C GLU A 275 11.75 -11.56 23.38
N ALA A 276 10.44 -11.73 23.15
CA ALA A 276 9.48 -12.12 24.17
C ALA A 276 9.78 -13.50 24.77
N ILE A 277 10.14 -14.48 23.93
CA ILE A 277 10.52 -15.82 24.40
C ILE A 277 11.83 -15.77 25.21
N LEU A 278 12.85 -15.04 24.75
CA LEU A 278 14.11 -14.93 25.48
C LEU A 278 13.91 -14.29 26.85
N LYS A 279 13.11 -13.22 26.92
CA LYS A 279 12.77 -12.56 28.18
C LYS A 279 12.07 -13.52 29.15
N TYR A 280 11.08 -14.28 28.67
CA TYR A 280 10.38 -15.27 29.48
C TYR A 280 11.34 -16.34 30.04
N ILE A 281 12.28 -16.83 29.23
CA ILE A 281 13.27 -17.83 29.67
C ILE A 281 14.22 -17.26 30.72
N GLU A 282 14.62 -15.99 30.62
CA GLU A 282 15.45 -15.31 31.60
C GLU A 282 14.73 -15.13 32.93
N GLU A 283 13.47 -14.68 32.91
CA GLU A 283 12.63 -14.51 34.10
C GLU A 283 12.32 -15.84 34.81
N ALA A 284 12.13 -16.93 34.06
CA ALA A 284 11.90 -18.26 34.61
C ALA A 284 13.13 -18.90 35.26
N LYS A 285 14.34 -18.34 35.05
CA LYS A 285 15.60 -18.83 35.69
C LYS A 285 15.94 -18.08 36.99
N THR A 286 15.21 -17.02 37.28
CA THR A 286 15.38 -16.20 38.50
C THR A 286 14.37 -16.58 39.57
#